data_8e579671dc9d7fe2f8f54cebfbbaa6d7
#
_entry.id   8e579671dc9d7fe2f8f54cebfbbaa6d7
#
_cell.length_a   1.000
_cell.length_b   1.000
_cell.length_c   1.000
_cell.angle_alpha   90.00
_cell.angle_beta   90.00
_cell.angle_gamma   90.00
#
_symmetry.space_group_name_H-M   'P 1'
#
loop_
_entity.id
_entity.type
_entity.pdbx_description
1 polymer ?
#
loop_
_entity_poly.entity_id
_entity_poly.type
_entity_poly.pdbx_seq_one_letter_code
_entity_poly.pdbx_strand_id
1 'polypeptide(L)'
;SETENRSSVRWYIEIQGERIEVTTDQIIEQRKLQRLCVEKLNKCPSVMPQQRWEARINELLNAVEVINDPDDASPQGQFEKVLDAFLTGKVQARHRDEIMNAKPWHDKDVDKVFFRSEDLFIYLEARRFRFHSQHQIWSWLREAGGDRNQFRIKGKAVKVWSVPAPEFYEEEELQIPSVEEEF
;
A
#
# COMPACT_ATOMS: atom_id res chain seq x y z
N SER A 1 12.74 -19.69 -7.28
CA SER A 1 11.51 -19.53 -8.08
C SER A 1 11.06 -18.09 -7.91
N GLU A 2 11.28 -17.31 -8.95
CA GLU A 2 10.86 -15.92 -9.06
C GLU A 2 9.33 -15.88 -9.02
N THR A 3 8.76 -15.48 -7.89
CA THR A 3 7.38 -15.05 -7.83
C THR A 3 7.36 -13.63 -8.39
N GLU A 4 7.04 -13.54 -9.69
CA GLU A 4 6.74 -12.29 -10.37
C GLU A 4 5.75 -11.49 -9.49
N ASN A 5 6.23 -10.35 -9.06
CA ASN A 5 5.42 -9.29 -8.48
C ASN A 5 4.42 -8.83 -9.56
N ARG A 6 3.23 -9.43 -9.58
CA ARG A 6 2.14 -8.99 -10.44
C ARG A 6 1.58 -7.70 -9.83
N SER A 7 2.25 -6.59 -10.11
CA SER A 7 1.61 -5.29 -10.03
C SER A 7 0.33 -5.38 -10.85
N SER A 8 -0.80 -5.08 -10.26
CA SER A 8 -2.10 -5.14 -10.94
C SER A 8 -2.05 -4.18 -12.12
N VAL A 9 -2.04 -4.74 -13.34
CA VAL A 9 -2.01 -3.95 -14.58
C VAL A 9 -3.25 -3.06 -14.58
N ARG A 10 -3.05 -1.77 -14.64
CA ARG A 10 -4.11 -0.77 -14.81
C ARG A 10 -4.12 -0.32 -16.24
N TRP A 11 -5.30 -0.23 -16.81
CA TRP A 11 -5.48 0.25 -18.17
C TRP A 11 -6.08 1.65 -18.13
N TYR A 12 -5.58 2.51 -18.98
CA TYR A 12 -6.14 3.83 -19.21
C TYR A 12 -6.54 3.94 -20.68
N ILE A 13 -7.79 4.36 -20.91
CA ILE A 13 -8.31 4.61 -22.25
C ILE A 13 -8.64 6.08 -22.37
N GLU A 14 -8.20 6.70 -23.45
CA GLU A 14 -8.62 8.06 -23.79
C GLU A 14 -9.81 8.01 -24.74
N ILE A 15 -10.90 8.62 -24.34
CA ILE A 15 -12.14 8.72 -25.12
C ILE A 15 -12.48 10.19 -25.27
N GLN A 16 -12.37 10.72 -26.48
CA GLN A 16 -12.67 12.11 -26.81
C GLN A 16 -11.94 13.14 -25.92
N GLY A 17 -10.68 12.87 -25.63
CA GLY A 17 -9.84 13.75 -24.81
C GLY A 17 -9.98 13.56 -23.30
N GLU A 18 -10.85 12.67 -22.85
CA GLU A 18 -10.97 12.32 -21.44
C GLU A 18 -10.35 10.94 -21.16
N ARG A 19 -9.45 10.89 -20.19
CA ARG A 19 -8.74 9.68 -19.76
C ARG A 19 -9.50 8.99 -18.63
N ILE A 20 -9.85 7.73 -18.83
CA ILE A 20 -10.53 6.90 -17.82
C ILE A 20 -9.73 5.65 -17.51
N GLU A 21 -9.72 5.28 -16.24
CA GLU A 21 -9.16 4.01 -15.77
C GLU A 21 -10.18 2.90 -16.01
N VAL A 22 -9.72 1.77 -16.56
CA VAL A 22 -10.55 0.61 -16.89
C VAL A 22 -9.87 -0.68 -16.45
N THR A 23 -10.67 -1.69 -16.14
CA THR A 23 -10.19 -3.04 -15.88
C THR A 23 -10.11 -3.86 -17.17
N THR A 24 -9.37 -4.97 -17.15
CA THR A 24 -9.29 -5.90 -18.27
C THR A 24 -10.68 -6.38 -18.71
N ASP A 25 -11.56 -6.71 -17.76
CA ASP A 25 -12.93 -7.13 -18.05
C ASP A 25 -13.74 -6.04 -18.74
N GLN A 26 -13.54 -4.77 -18.33
CA GLN A 26 -14.21 -3.63 -18.95
C GLN A 26 -13.72 -3.36 -20.38
N ILE A 27 -12.45 -3.71 -20.69
CA ILE A 27 -11.92 -3.61 -22.03
C ILE A 27 -12.50 -4.73 -22.91
N ILE A 28 -12.54 -5.96 -22.44
CA ILE A 28 -12.97 -7.13 -23.22
C ILE A 28 -14.48 -7.11 -23.46
N GLU A 29 -15.26 -6.75 -22.44
CA GLU A 29 -16.71 -6.77 -22.51
C GLU A 29 -17.29 -5.38 -22.85
N GLN A 30 -17.65 -5.14 -24.10
CA GLN A 30 -18.18 -3.86 -24.60
C GLN A 30 -19.27 -3.24 -23.69
N ARG A 31 -20.17 -4.07 -23.16
CA ARG A 31 -21.26 -3.58 -22.32
C ARG A 31 -20.79 -3.07 -20.98
N LYS A 32 -19.72 -3.63 -20.44
CA LYS A 32 -19.09 -3.10 -19.22
C LYS A 32 -18.42 -1.76 -19.48
N LEU A 33 -17.71 -1.64 -20.60
CA LEU A 33 -17.12 -0.36 -21.00
C LEU A 33 -18.20 0.69 -21.30
N GLN A 34 -19.27 0.31 -22.00
CA GLN A 34 -20.39 1.21 -22.27
C GLN A 34 -21.00 1.77 -20.98
N ARG A 35 -21.23 0.92 -19.96
CA ARG A 35 -21.72 1.33 -18.64
C ARG A 35 -20.77 2.31 -17.99
N LEU A 36 -19.46 2.01 -17.98
CA LEU A 36 -18.44 2.89 -17.43
C LEU A 36 -18.41 4.26 -18.12
N CYS A 37 -18.56 4.29 -19.47
CA CYS A 37 -18.63 5.53 -20.22
C CYS A 37 -19.86 6.36 -19.82
N VAL A 38 -20.99 5.72 -19.56
CA VAL A 38 -22.19 6.42 -19.07
C VAL A 38 -21.93 7.01 -17.70
N GLU A 39 -21.33 6.25 -16.80
CA GLU A 39 -21.07 6.67 -15.42
C GLU A 39 -20.00 7.77 -15.30
N LYS A 40 -18.96 7.70 -16.13
CA LYS A 40 -17.81 8.61 -16.02
C LYS A 40 -17.87 9.79 -16.97
N LEU A 41 -18.39 9.57 -18.19
CA LEU A 41 -18.35 10.54 -19.28
C LEU A 41 -19.73 11.07 -19.66
N ASN A 42 -20.82 10.58 -19.05
CA ASN A 42 -22.20 10.84 -19.44
C ASN A 42 -22.45 10.56 -20.94
N LYS A 43 -21.78 9.57 -21.50
CA LYS A 43 -21.85 9.18 -22.91
C LYS A 43 -22.17 7.70 -23.04
N CYS A 44 -23.05 7.36 -23.97
CA CYS A 44 -23.43 5.98 -24.25
C CYS A 44 -22.95 5.59 -25.65
N PRO A 45 -21.72 5.06 -25.80
CA PRO A 45 -21.22 4.62 -27.10
C PRO A 45 -22.07 3.45 -27.61
N SER A 46 -22.25 3.37 -28.93
CA SER A 46 -22.96 2.25 -29.55
C SER A 46 -22.14 0.96 -29.48
N VAL A 47 -22.84 -0.15 -29.27
CA VAL A 47 -22.24 -1.49 -29.28
C VAL A 47 -22.03 -1.92 -30.73
N MET A 48 -20.87 -2.47 -31.02
CA MET A 48 -20.53 -3.00 -32.34
C MET A 48 -20.51 -4.55 -32.33
N PRO A 49 -20.55 -5.22 -33.48
CA PRO A 49 -20.38 -6.69 -33.56
C PRO A 49 -19.10 -7.15 -32.88
N GLN A 50 -19.16 -8.31 -32.17
CA GLN A 50 -18.07 -8.81 -31.34
C GLN A 50 -16.74 -8.94 -32.08
N GLN A 51 -16.75 -9.47 -33.31
CA GLN A 51 -15.53 -9.55 -34.13
C GLN A 51 -14.88 -8.19 -34.39
N ARG A 52 -15.70 -7.16 -34.61
CA ARG A 52 -15.19 -5.79 -34.80
C ARG A 52 -14.60 -5.24 -33.53
N TRP A 53 -15.24 -5.54 -32.40
CA TRP A 53 -14.75 -5.13 -31.10
C TRP A 53 -13.39 -5.77 -30.79
N GLU A 54 -13.26 -7.07 -30.98
CA GLU A 54 -12.00 -7.79 -30.78
C GLU A 54 -10.87 -7.26 -31.69
N ALA A 55 -11.18 -7.00 -32.95
CA ALA A 55 -10.22 -6.38 -33.86
C ALA A 55 -9.76 -5.02 -33.37
N ARG A 56 -10.71 -4.19 -32.88
CA ARG A 56 -10.41 -2.87 -32.34
C ARG A 56 -9.58 -2.94 -31.06
N ILE A 57 -9.88 -3.88 -30.16
CA ILE A 57 -9.08 -4.09 -28.97
C ILE A 57 -7.65 -4.52 -29.33
N ASN A 58 -7.48 -5.43 -30.29
CA ASN A 58 -6.16 -5.83 -30.75
C ASN A 58 -5.36 -4.66 -31.36
N GLU A 59 -6.00 -3.78 -32.12
CA GLU A 59 -5.36 -2.55 -32.60
C GLU A 59 -4.91 -1.65 -31.47
N LEU A 60 -5.76 -1.45 -30.45
CA LEU A 60 -5.43 -0.64 -29.28
C LEU A 60 -4.30 -1.26 -28.46
N LEU A 61 -4.32 -2.58 -28.28
CA LEU A 61 -3.25 -3.30 -27.55
C LEU A 61 -1.91 -3.23 -28.28
N ASN A 62 -1.90 -3.20 -29.59
CA ASN A 62 -0.68 -3.01 -30.39
C ASN A 62 -0.13 -1.57 -30.30
N ALA A 63 -0.97 -0.60 -29.95
CA ALA A 63 -0.61 0.80 -29.80
C ALA A 63 -0.47 1.23 -28.32
N VAL A 64 -0.43 0.26 -27.40
CA VAL A 64 -0.29 0.54 -25.97
C VAL A 64 1.07 1.18 -25.67
N GLU A 65 1.05 2.34 -25.04
CA GLU A 65 2.21 2.89 -24.38
C GLU A 65 2.26 2.41 -22.94
N VAL A 66 3.35 1.74 -22.57
CA VAL A 66 3.57 1.34 -21.19
C VAL A 66 4.03 2.57 -20.42
N ILE A 67 3.15 3.12 -19.59
CA ILE A 67 3.49 4.20 -18.67
C ILE A 67 3.91 3.52 -17.36
N ASN A 68 5.18 3.59 -17.04
CA ASN A 68 5.63 3.28 -15.70
C ASN A 68 5.25 4.46 -14.80
N ASP A 69 4.13 4.34 -14.08
CA ASP A 69 3.87 5.27 -12.99
C ASP A 69 5.06 5.16 -12.02
N PRO A 70 5.65 6.26 -11.57
CA PRO A 70 6.61 6.20 -10.49
C PRO A 70 5.99 5.43 -9.32
N ASP A 71 6.70 4.47 -8.75
CA ASP A 71 6.21 3.64 -7.62
C ASP A 71 5.63 4.51 -6.50
N ASP A 72 6.14 5.72 -6.37
CA ASP A 72 5.68 6.77 -5.46
C ASP A 72 4.26 7.28 -5.69
N ALA A 73 3.74 7.23 -6.90
CA ALA A 73 2.40 7.75 -7.24
C ALA A 73 1.31 6.68 -7.10
N SER A 74 1.70 5.39 -7.02
CA SER A 74 0.74 4.31 -6.82
C SER A 74 0.13 4.37 -5.40
N PRO A 75 -1.11 3.94 -5.21
CA PRO A 75 -1.70 3.83 -3.86
C PRO A 75 -0.88 2.96 -2.92
N GLN A 76 -0.21 1.94 -3.45
CA GLN A 76 0.71 1.09 -2.68
C GLN A 76 1.97 1.85 -2.28
N GLY A 77 2.63 2.56 -3.20
CA GLY A 77 3.81 3.37 -2.88
C GLY A 77 3.51 4.50 -1.90
N GLN A 78 2.30 5.10 -2.00
CA GLN A 78 1.82 6.04 -0.99
C GLN A 78 1.62 5.37 0.37
N PHE A 79 1.09 4.13 0.38
CA PHE A 79 0.95 3.36 1.61
C PHE A 79 2.31 3.05 2.23
N GLU A 80 3.29 2.62 1.46
CA GLU A 80 4.66 2.34 1.93
C GLU A 80 5.29 3.56 2.59
N LYS A 81 5.17 4.74 1.98
CA LYS A 81 5.62 6.00 2.60
C LYS A 81 4.91 6.32 3.92
N VAL A 82 3.61 6.09 3.99
CA VAL A 82 2.84 6.31 5.22
C VAL A 82 3.19 5.27 6.28
N LEU A 83 3.45 4.03 5.87
CA LEU A 83 3.92 2.96 6.75
C LEU A 83 5.30 3.30 7.33
N ASP A 84 6.26 3.70 6.52
CA ASP A 84 7.58 4.14 6.97
C ASP A 84 7.47 5.30 7.98
N ALA A 85 6.64 6.30 7.66
CA ALA A 85 6.38 7.41 8.57
C ALA A 85 5.68 6.97 9.88
N PHE A 86 4.86 5.92 9.85
CA PHE A 86 4.28 5.33 11.05
C PHE A 86 5.32 4.63 11.90
N LEU A 87 6.20 3.86 11.28
CA LEU A 87 7.23 3.10 11.97
C LEU A 87 8.33 4.02 12.56
N THR A 88 8.76 5.03 11.83
CA THR A 88 9.89 5.91 12.21
C THR A 88 9.47 7.17 12.95
N GLY A 89 8.30 7.74 12.63
CA GLY A 89 7.84 9.02 13.16
C GLY A 89 7.15 8.97 14.53
N LYS A 90 6.87 7.78 15.06
CA LYS A 90 6.33 7.60 16.41
C LYS A 90 7.42 7.32 17.42
N VAL A 91 7.19 7.73 18.67
CA VAL A 91 8.02 7.30 19.79
C VAL A 91 8.02 5.77 19.84
N GLN A 92 9.18 5.17 19.68
CA GLN A 92 9.33 3.73 19.66
C GLN A 92 9.23 3.13 21.06
N ALA A 93 8.75 1.90 21.13
CA ALA A 93 8.74 1.14 22.35
C ALA A 93 10.16 0.68 22.70
N ARG A 94 10.58 0.89 23.94
CA ARG A 94 11.84 0.33 24.46
C ARG A 94 11.70 -1.15 24.82
N HIS A 95 10.49 -1.54 25.21
CA HIS A 95 10.15 -2.91 25.58
C HIS A 95 8.90 -3.37 24.86
N ARG A 96 8.83 -4.66 24.60
CA ARG A 96 7.72 -5.30 23.87
C ARG A 96 6.35 -4.97 24.46
N ASP A 97 6.23 -4.80 25.76
CA ASP A 97 4.95 -4.51 26.43
C ASP A 97 4.38 -3.12 26.07
N GLU A 98 5.25 -2.20 25.65
CA GLU A 98 4.84 -0.85 25.27
C GLU A 98 4.09 -0.79 23.92
N ILE A 99 4.04 -1.89 23.18
CA ILE A 99 3.18 -2.02 21.98
C ILE A 99 1.73 -1.71 22.33
N MET A 100 1.32 -2.00 23.57
CA MET A 100 -0.03 -1.68 24.05
C MET A 100 -0.33 -0.18 24.14
N ASN A 101 0.71 0.65 24.14
CA ASN A 101 0.62 2.11 24.17
C ASN A 101 0.72 2.73 22.76
N ALA A 102 0.36 1.97 21.73
CA ALA A 102 0.43 2.39 20.32
C ALA A 102 1.83 2.78 19.86
N LYS A 103 2.88 2.17 20.45
CA LYS A 103 4.28 2.40 20.07
C LYS A 103 4.78 1.21 19.26
N PRO A 104 5.30 1.39 18.04
CA PRO A 104 6.01 0.34 17.33
C PRO A 104 7.24 -0.11 18.13
N TRP A 105 7.50 -1.41 18.15
CA TRP A 105 8.64 -2.00 18.86
C TRP A 105 9.59 -2.67 17.88
N HIS A 106 10.84 -2.22 17.87
CA HIS A 106 11.90 -2.82 17.07
C HIS A 106 12.58 -3.94 17.86
N ASP A 107 12.50 -5.16 17.33
CA ASP A 107 13.25 -6.31 17.81
C ASP A 107 14.56 -6.40 17.01
N LYS A 108 15.66 -6.03 17.65
CA LYS A 108 17.00 -5.99 17.03
C LYS A 108 17.54 -7.38 16.70
N ASP A 109 17.10 -8.43 17.40
CA ASP A 109 17.60 -9.79 17.19
C ASP A 109 17.11 -10.37 15.85
N VAL A 110 15.91 -9.97 15.41
CA VAL A 110 15.31 -10.41 14.15
C VAL A 110 15.18 -9.31 13.11
N ASP A 111 15.59 -8.08 13.45
CA ASP A 111 15.53 -6.87 12.62
C ASP A 111 14.13 -6.63 12.04
N LYS A 112 13.13 -6.72 12.91
CA LYS A 112 11.71 -6.49 12.56
C LYS A 112 11.07 -5.51 13.53
N VAL A 113 10.16 -4.71 12.99
CA VAL A 113 9.32 -3.80 13.77
C VAL A 113 7.94 -4.40 13.95
N PHE A 114 7.51 -4.49 15.19
CA PHE A 114 6.21 -5.04 15.59
C PHE A 114 5.24 -3.93 15.99
N PHE A 115 3.99 -4.03 15.57
CA PHE A 115 2.93 -3.08 15.88
C PHE A 115 1.55 -3.72 15.83
N ARG A 116 0.54 -3.09 16.44
CA ARG A 116 -0.85 -3.55 16.34
C ARG A 116 -1.49 -2.96 15.09
N SER A 117 -2.29 -3.77 14.40
CA SER A 117 -3.05 -3.30 13.21
C SER A 117 -3.97 -2.12 13.52
N GLU A 118 -4.58 -2.11 14.71
CA GLU A 118 -5.45 -1.02 15.17
C GLU A 118 -4.73 0.33 15.18
N ASP A 119 -3.48 0.36 15.66
CA ASP A 119 -2.68 1.58 15.76
C ASP A 119 -2.28 2.11 14.38
N LEU A 120 -2.02 1.20 13.43
CA LEU A 120 -1.77 1.57 12.03
C LEU A 120 -3.04 2.15 11.40
N PHE A 121 -4.21 1.53 11.60
CA PHE A 121 -5.46 2.05 11.03
C PHE A 121 -5.80 3.44 11.58
N ILE A 122 -5.67 3.67 12.89
CA ILE A 122 -5.86 4.99 13.49
C ILE A 122 -4.90 6.01 12.87
N TYR A 123 -3.65 5.62 12.61
CA TYR A 123 -2.68 6.50 11.98
C TYR A 123 -3.02 6.82 10.52
N LEU A 124 -3.49 5.82 9.74
CA LEU A 124 -3.94 6.01 8.36
C LEU A 124 -5.15 6.96 8.31
N GLU A 125 -6.12 6.78 9.20
CA GLU A 125 -7.30 7.66 9.30
C GLU A 125 -6.92 9.10 9.66
N ALA A 126 -6.03 9.28 10.64
CA ALA A 126 -5.54 10.60 11.03
C ALA A 126 -4.83 11.34 9.88
N ARG A 127 -4.20 10.60 8.97
CA ARG A 127 -3.58 11.12 7.75
C ARG A 127 -4.52 11.20 6.55
N ARG A 128 -5.80 10.86 6.74
CA ARG A 128 -6.82 10.82 5.68
C ARG A 128 -6.40 9.95 4.51
N PHE A 129 -5.63 8.89 4.79
CA PHE A 129 -5.22 7.95 3.77
C PHE A 129 -6.43 7.14 3.29
N ARG A 130 -6.70 7.16 1.98
CA ARG A 130 -7.86 6.49 1.40
C ARG A 130 -7.49 5.08 0.96
N PHE A 131 -8.22 4.09 1.46
CA PHE A 131 -8.13 2.70 1.04
C PHE A 131 -9.54 2.12 0.91
N HIS A 132 -9.70 1.15 0.01
CA HIS A 132 -11.03 0.58 -0.27
C HIS A 132 -11.48 -0.44 0.77
N SER A 133 -10.52 -1.18 1.34
CA SER A 133 -10.80 -2.20 2.36
C SER A 133 -9.59 -2.50 3.23
N GLN A 134 -9.83 -3.05 4.43
CA GLN A 134 -8.76 -3.53 5.30
C GLN A 134 -7.94 -4.65 4.66
N HIS A 135 -8.56 -5.46 3.80
CA HIS A 135 -7.86 -6.52 3.05
C HIS A 135 -6.78 -5.98 2.14
N GLN A 136 -7.00 -4.81 1.54
CA GLN A 136 -6.00 -4.14 0.72
C GLN A 136 -4.77 -3.74 1.54
N ILE A 137 -4.96 -3.16 2.72
CA ILE A 137 -3.87 -2.82 3.64
C ILE A 137 -3.10 -4.08 4.05
N TRP A 138 -3.79 -5.18 4.34
CA TRP A 138 -3.12 -6.44 4.70
C TRP A 138 -2.38 -7.09 3.52
N SER A 139 -2.83 -6.87 2.27
CA SER A 139 -2.10 -7.30 1.07
C SER A 139 -0.79 -6.53 0.96
N TRP A 140 -0.86 -5.22 1.03
CA TRP A 140 0.31 -4.34 0.95
C TRP A 140 1.30 -4.57 2.10
N LEU A 141 0.83 -4.84 3.33
CA LEU A 141 1.70 -5.23 4.43
C LEU A 141 2.47 -6.53 4.13
N ARG A 142 1.81 -7.55 3.53
CA ARG A 142 2.50 -8.79 3.13
C ARG A 142 3.50 -8.56 2.01
N GLU A 143 3.16 -7.73 1.05
CA GLU A 143 4.05 -7.34 -0.05
C GLU A 143 5.28 -6.59 0.46
N ALA A 144 5.13 -5.79 1.52
CA ALA A 144 6.22 -5.16 2.26
C ALA A 144 7.00 -6.13 3.18
N GLY A 145 6.80 -7.43 3.05
CA GLY A 145 7.48 -8.45 3.87
C GLY A 145 6.87 -8.63 5.27
N GLY A 146 5.64 -8.18 5.45
CA GLY A 146 4.96 -8.24 6.74
C GLY A 146 4.35 -9.60 7.05
N ASP A 147 4.45 -10.01 8.31
CA ASP A 147 3.89 -11.24 8.86
C ASP A 147 2.95 -10.97 10.04
N ARG A 148 1.96 -11.84 10.22
CA ARG A 148 1.10 -11.82 11.41
C ARG A 148 1.75 -12.61 12.53
N ASN A 149 1.81 -12.00 13.69
CA ASN A 149 2.37 -12.58 14.90
C ASN A 149 1.40 -12.45 16.08
N GLN A 150 1.68 -13.17 17.15
CA GLN A 150 0.94 -13.08 18.39
C GLN A 150 1.90 -13.08 19.57
N PHE A 151 1.77 -12.07 20.41
CA PHE A 151 2.51 -11.97 21.65
C PHE A 151 1.62 -12.25 22.86
N ARG A 152 2.24 -12.71 23.94
CA ARG A 152 1.60 -12.76 25.24
C ARG A 152 2.14 -11.61 26.09
N ILE A 153 1.27 -10.61 26.34
CA ILE A 153 1.61 -9.41 27.11
C ILE A 153 0.70 -9.37 28.34
N LYS A 154 1.29 -9.36 29.54
CA LYS A 154 0.56 -9.37 30.81
C LYS A 154 -0.54 -10.46 30.87
N GLY A 155 -0.22 -11.66 30.37
CA GLY A 155 -1.14 -12.80 30.34
C GLY A 155 -2.18 -12.78 29.22
N LYS A 156 -2.30 -11.72 28.44
CA LYS A 156 -3.25 -11.58 27.32
C LYS A 156 -2.56 -11.84 26.00
N ALA A 157 -3.26 -12.53 25.09
CA ALA A 157 -2.82 -12.72 23.71
C ALA A 157 -3.07 -11.44 22.90
N VAL A 158 -2.03 -10.86 22.32
CA VAL A 158 -2.06 -9.64 21.52
C VAL A 158 -1.64 -9.99 20.09
N LYS A 159 -2.52 -9.72 19.13
CA LYS A 159 -2.21 -9.89 17.70
C LYS A 159 -1.44 -8.67 17.20
N VAL A 160 -0.31 -8.92 16.56
CA VAL A 160 0.56 -7.88 16.02
C VAL A 160 0.96 -8.22 14.57
N TRP A 161 1.36 -7.21 13.84
CA TRP A 161 2.09 -7.36 12.61
C TRP A 161 3.57 -7.12 12.86
N SER A 162 4.41 -7.76 12.07
CA SER A 162 5.83 -7.43 11.96
C SER A 162 6.15 -7.09 10.52
N VAL A 163 7.03 -6.13 10.30
CA VAL A 163 7.61 -5.80 9.00
C VAL A 163 9.14 -5.71 9.17
N PRO A 164 9.93 -5.89 8.11
CA PRO A 164 11.36 -5.59 8.15
C PRO A 164 11.61 -4.18 8.67
N ALA A 165 12.67 -3.97 9.45
CA ALA A 165 13.00 -2.64 9.93
C ALA A 165 13.41 -1.74 8.75
N PRO A 166 12.90 -0.49 8.67
CA PRO A 166 13.37 0.47 7.68
C PRO A 166 14.86 0.75 7.81
N GLU A 167 15.56 1.02 6.71
CA GLU A 167 17.02 1.28 6.68
C GLU A 167 17.47 2.43 7.59
N PHE A 168 16.56 3.34 7.98
CA PHE A 168 16.83 4.51 8.83
C PHE A 168 16.54 4.26 10.32
N TYR A 169 16.50 3.01 10.75
CA TYR A 169 16.32 2.65 12.16
C TYR A 169 17.63 2.74 12.97
N GLU A 170 18.60 3.52 12.50
CA GLU A 170 19.79 3.84 13.28
C GLU A 170 19.39 4.71 14.47
N GLU A 171 19.63 4.20 15.67
CA GLU A 171 19.49 4.96 16.91
C GLU A 171 20.40 6.19 16.86
N GLU A 172 19.82 7.39 16.91
CA GLU A 172 20.49 8.47 17.58
C GLU A 172 20.61 8.09 19.05
N GLU A 173 21.68 7.42 19.43
CA GLU A 173 22.14 7.42 20.80
C GLU A 173 22.39 8.88 21.13
N LEU A 174 21.41 9.48 21.86
CA LEU A 174 21.61 10.75 22.51
C LEU A 174 22.81 10.56 23.43
N GLN A 175 23.98 10.96 22.97
CA GLN A 175 25.14 11.13 23.81
C GLN A 175 24.79 12.22 24.83
N ILE A 176 24.39 11.77 26.00
CA ILE A 176 24.25 12.67 27.15
C ILE A 176 25.65 13.15 27.44
N PRO A 177 25.94 14.47 27.28
CA PRO A 177 27.24 14.99 27.65
C PRO A 177 27.48 14.67 29.12
N SER A 178 28.55 13.96 29.42
CA SER A 178 28.99 13.77 30.79
C SER A 178 29.35 15.15 31.33
N VAL A 179 28.60 15.65 32.27
CA VAL A 179 28.97 16.82 33.05
C VAL A 179 30.12 16.38 33.93
N GLU A 180 31.34 16.73 33.52
CA GLU A 180 32.49 16.66 34.41
C GLU A 180 32.25 17.69 35.52
N GLU A 181 31.94 17.22 36.72
CA GLU A 181 31.96 18.06 37.93
C GLU A 181 33.43 18.40 38.21
N GLU A 182 33.85 19.59 37.80
CA GLU A 182 35.08 20.21 38.34
C GLU A 182 34.82 20.60 39.79
N PHE A 183 35.51 19.93 40.73
CA PHE A 183 35.73 20.36 42.09
C PHE A 183 37.12 21.00 42.23
#